data_2e18fdcfc6ff2773e86ad04df44f46ab
#
_entry.id   2e18fdcfc6ff2773e86ad04df44f46ab
#
_cell.length_a   1.000
_cell.length_b   1.000
_cell.length_c   1.000
_cell.angle_alpha   90.00
_cell.angle_beta   90.00
_cell.angle_gamma   90.00
#
_symmetry.space_group_name_H-M   'P 1'
#
loop_
_entity.id
_entity.type
_entity.pdbx_description
1 polymer ?
#
loop_
_entity_poly.entity_id
_entity_poly.type
_entity_poly.pdbx_seq_one_letter_code
_entity_poly.pdbx_strand_id
1 'polypeptide(L)'
;KGALLVVDATQSAGSIPIDVQACPVDALISGAYKWLCGPFGAAFMYIAPRLSEKLDPGLVGFRSHKNMWDLDAKRIDYPQTAQKFEFSTMAFGCAIGLTKAINFLNKVGVKEIFQYNRQLADILVTGLRSRDAVITSPLDDKNRSSIVTAYFENIDSKEIITCLKVAQVFVSSRGSAMRFSPHLYNTGEDIDFALAEIDNSIMKM
;
A
#
# COMPACT_ATOMS: atom_id res chain seq x y z
N LYS A 1 -20.22 -5.11 19.60
CA LYS A 1 -19.37 -5.63 20.69
C LYS A 1 -18.29 -4.64 21.15
N GLY A 2 -18.27 -3.42 20.65
CA GLY A 2 -17.35 -2.35 21.07
C GLY A 2 -15.89 -2.50 20.61
N ALA A 3 -15.59 -3.39 19.65
CA ALA A 3 -14.26 -3.50 19.07
C ALA A 3 -13.95 -2.32 18.14
N LEU A 4 -12.71 -1.87 18.13
CA LEU A 4 -12.21 -0.85 17.23
C LEU A 4 -11.63 -1.51 15.96
N LEU A 5 -11.91 -0.91 14.79
CA LEU A 5 -11.32 -1.30 13.51
C LEU A 5 -10.20 -0.32 13.16
N VAL A 6 -8.96 -0.79 13.28
CA VAL A 6 -7.76 -0.04 12.89
C VAL A 6 -7.13 -0.73 11.68
N VAL A 7 -6.90 0.02 10.60
CA VAL A 7 -6.44 -0.50 9.32
C VAL A 7 -5.06 0.07 8.97
N ASP A 8 -4.08 -0.80 8.75
CA ASP A 8 -2.87 -0.44 8.02
C ASP A 8 -3.16 -0.53 6.51
N ALA A 9 -3.33 0.62 5.88
CA ALA A 9 -3.66 0.75 4.48
C ALA A 9 -2.42 0.90 3.57
N THR A 10 -1.21 0.65 4.08
CA THR A 10 0.03 0.82 3.31
C THR A 10 0.08 -0.06 2.04
N GLN A 11 -0.69 -1.15 2.00
CA GLN A 11 -0.80 -2.03 0.82
C GLN A 11 -2.06 -1.77 -0.03
N SER A 12 -2.88 -0.79 0.33
CA SER A 12 -4.13 -0.51 -0.38
C SER A 12 -4.30 0.96 -0.79
N ALA A 13 -3.87 1.90 0.06
CA ALA A 13 -3.98 3.33 -0.26
C ALA A 13 -3.18 3.68 -1.52
N GLY A 14 -3.87 4.25 -2.51
CA GLY A 14 -3.32 4.56 -3.85
C GLY A 14 -3.54 3.47 -4.90
N SER A 15 -3.81 2.21 -4.47
CA SER A 15 -4.08 1.09 -5.38
C SER A 15 -5.55 0.67 -5.39
N ILE A 16 -6.25 0.83 -4.26
CA ILE A 16 -7.65 0.45 -4.09
C ILE A 16 -8.42 1.69 -3.64
N PRO A 17 -9.61 1.99 -4.21
CA PRO A 17 -10.47 3.04 -3.70
C PRO A 17 -10.85 2.79 -2.24
N ILE A 18 -10.61 3.78 -1.39
CA ILE A 18 -10.94 3.73 0.04
C ILE A 18 -11.95 4.85 0.33
N ASP A 19 -13.11 4.48 0.84
CA ASP A 19 -14.12 5.39 1.33
C ASP A 19 -14.44 5.05 2.79
N VAL A 20 -13.98 5.89 3.71
CA VAL A 20 -14.17 5.71 5.15
C VAL A 20 -15.60 5.98 5.62
N GLN A 21 -16.46 6.54 4.75
CA GLN A 21 -17.89 6.69 5.03
C GLN A 21 -18.66 5.44 4.64
N ALA A 22 -18.33 4.87 3.47
CA ALA A 22 -18.95 3.62 3.00
C ALA A 22 -18.47 2.40 3.80
N CYS A 23 -17.20 2.39 4.22
CA CYS A 23 -16.62 1.38 5.10
C CYS A 23 -16.06 2.05 6.37
N PRO A 24 -16.89 2.25 7.40
CA PRO A 24 -16.50 2.98 8.59
C PRO A 24 -15.39 2.28 9.37
N VAL A 25 -14.20 2.87 9.36
CA VAL A 25 -13.06 2.48 10.19
C VAL A 25 -12.89 3.46 11.36
N ASP A 26 -12.27 3.02 12.45
CA ASP A 26 -11.95 3.91 13.58
C ASP A 26 -10.64 4.66 13.35
N ALA A 27 -9.65 4.00 12.78
CA ALA A 27 -8.42 4.64 12.31
C ALA A 27 -7.89 3.92 11.05
N LEU A 28 -7.22 4.69 10.18
CA LEU A 28 -6.55 4.18 9.01
C LEU A 28 -5.20 4.88 8.86
N ILE A 29 -4.14 4.10 8.70
CA ILE A 29 -2.77 4.58 8.60
C ILE A 29 -2.16 4.08 7.29
N SER A 30 -1.37 4.91 6.60
CA SER A 30 -0.64 4.48 5.41
C SER A 30 0.71 5.18 5.30
N GLY A 31 1.75 4.38 5.05
CA GLY A 31 3.03 4.90 4.58
C GLY A 31 2.92 5.37 3.12
N ALA A 32 3.68 6.43 2.78
CA ALA A 32 3.63 7.04 1.45
C ALA A 32 4.35 6.25 0.35
N TYR A 33 5.32 5.44 0.69
CA TYR A 33 6.39 4.93 -0.18
C TYR A 33 6.04 3.70 -1.02
N LYS A 34 4.79 3.19 -0.93
CA LYS A 34 4.33 2.06 -1.75
C LYS A 34 3.38 2.54 -2.84
N TRP A 35 2.14 2.09 -2.80
CA TRP A 35 1.12 2.36 -3.82
C TRP A 35 0.75 3.84 -3.98
N LEU A 36 1.04 4.67 -2.97
CA LEU A 36 0.90 6.13 -3.08
C LEU A 36 2.00 6.78 -3.92
N CYS A 37 3.07 6.06 -4.30
CA CYS A 37 4.21 6.59 -5.05
C CYS A 37 4.84 7.84 -4.43
N GLY A 38 4.70 7.98 -3.11
CA GLY A 38 5.25 9.11 -2.34
C GLY A 38 6.65 8.81 -1.77
N PRO A 39 7.28 9.80 -1.16
CA PRO A 39 8.62 9.65 -0.62
C PRO A 39 8.64 8.78 0.65
N PHE A 40 9.82 8.19 0.93
CA PHE A 40 10.11 7.64 2.25
C PHE A 40 10.07 8.74 3.31
N GLY A 41 9.70 8.37 4.54
CA GLY A 41 9.63 9.33 5.66
C GLY A 41 8.33 10.11 5.76
N ALA A 42 7.36 9.86 4.88
CA ALA A 42 6.00 10.39 4.98
C ALA A 42 4.99 9.28 5.24
N ALA A 43 3.97 9.61 6.02
CA ALA A 43 2.80 8.79 6.26
C ALA A 43 1.60 9.71 6.57
N PHE A 44 0.39 9.18 6.46
CA PHE A 44 -0.79 9.86 6.95
C PHE A 44 -1.61 8.96 7.87
N MET A 45 -2.41 9.57 8.72
CA MET A 45 -3.40 8.89 9.56
C MET A 45 -4.75 9.58 9.40
N TYR A 46 -5.76 8.79 9.14
CA TYR A 46 -7.15 9.14 9.36
C TYR A 46 -7.58 8.60 10.72
N ILE A 47 -8.30 9.39 11.48
CA ILE A 47 -8.93 8.98 12.72
C ILE A 47 -10.39 9.45 12.72
N ALA A 48 -11.32 8.53 12.96
CA ALA A 48 -12.73 8.86 12.99
C ALA A 48 -13.03 9.83 14.14
N PRO A 49 -13.91 10.84 13.95
CA PRO A 49 -14.26 11.80 14.99
C PRO A 49 -14.67 11.12 16.31
N ARG A 50 -15.51 10.08 16.23
CA ARG A 50 -15.98 9.30 17.39
C ARG A 50 -14.85 8.67 18.22
N LEU A 51 -13.70 8.36 17.59
CA LEU A 51 -12.53 7.84 18.28
C LEU A 51 -11.62 8.99 18.72
N SER A 52 -11.40 9.99 17.87
CA SER A 52 -10.59 11.16 18.19
C SER A 52 -11.07 11.88 19.45
N GLU A 53 -12.39 12.03 19.64
CA GLU A 53 -12.98 12.68 20.81
C GLU A 53 -12.65 11.96 22.13
N LYS A 54 -12.38 10.65 22.09
CA LYS A 54 -12.13 9.79 23.25
C LYS A 54 -10.66 9.56 23.53
N LEU A 55 -9.78 9.97 22.61
CA LEU A 55 -8.35 9.74 22.73
C LEU A 55 -7.59 11.02 23.06
N ASP A 56 -6.75 10.92 24.07
CA ASP A 56 -5.67 11.87 24.27
C ASP A 56 -4.43 11.43 23.50
N PRO A 57 -3.62 12.36 22.99
CA PRO A 57 -2.40 12.00 22.28
C PRO A 57 -1.39 11.37 23.25
N GLY A 58 -0.84 10.20 22.88
CA GLY A 58 0.19 9.53 23.67
C GLY A 58 1.56 10.23 23.63
N LEU A 59 1.80 11.03 22.59
CA LEU A 59 2.96 11.90 22.45
C LEU A 59 2.48 13.32 22.24
N VAL A 60 2.98 14.23 23.03
CA VAL A 60 2.57 15.65 23.04
C VAL A 60 3.79 16.53 22.79
N GLY A 61 3.61 17.54 21.97
CA GLY A 61 4.61 18.57 21.72
C GLY A 61 3.95 19.87 21.28
N PHE A 62 4.75 20.83 20.84
CA PHE A 62 4.25 22.17 20.57
C PHE A 62 3.14 22.21 19.49
N ARG A 63 3.15 21.30 18.53
CA ARG A 63 2.13 21.22 17.48
C ARG A 63 0.83 20.56 17.90
N SER A 64 0.81 19.81 19.01
CA SER A 64 -0.39 19.12 19.52
C SER A 64 -1.46 20.07 20.05
N HIS A 65 -1.14 21.34 20.22
CA HIS A 65 -1.99 22.36 20.87
C HIS A 65 -2.65 23.30 19.86
N LYS A 66 -3.76 23.96 20.26
CA LYS A 66 -4.48 24.92 19.43
C LYS A 66 -3.59 26.07 18.98
N ASN A 67 -2.79 26.64 19.91
CA ASN A 67 -1.76 27.62 19.58
C ASN A 67 -0.38 26.99 19.76
N MET A 68 0.26 26.57 18.67
CA MET A 68 1.57 25.94 18.71
C MET A 68 2.69 26.86 19.22
N TRP A 69 2.49 28.18 19.22
CA TRP A 69 3.49 29.17 19.63
C TRP A 69 3.38 29.55 21.07
N ASP A 70 2.32 29.15 21.76
CA ASP A 70 2.28 29.21 23.21
C ASP A 70 3.11 28.07 23.77
N LEU A 71 4.25 28.38 24.38
CA LEU A 71 5.23 27.40 24.83
C LEU A 71 5.10 27.07 26.33
N ASP A 72 3.97 27.38 26.98
CA ASP A 72 3.72 26.93 28.35
C ASP A 72 3.68 25.39 28.39
N ALA A 73 4.66 24.76 29.04
CA ALA A 73 4.79 23.32 29.16
C ALA A 73 3.69 22.65 30.01
N LYS A 74 2.88 23.42 30.72
CA LYS A 74 1.81 22.92 31.59
C LYS A 74 0.43 22.92 30.91
N ARG A 75 0.33 23.50 29.72
CA ARG A 75 -0.95 23.62 29.01
C ARG A 75 -1.49 22.26 28.52
N ILE A 76 -2.81 22.12 28.54
CA ILE A 76 -3.57 21.03 27.96
C ILE A 76 -4.74 21.66 27.21
N ASP A 77 -4.54 22.02 25.93
CA ASP A 77 -5.53 22.69 25.10
C ASP A 77 -5.55 22.11 23.67
N TYR A 78 -5.84 20.83 23.57
CA TYR A 78 -5.82 20.13 22.28
C TYR A 78 -6.94 20.60 21.34
N PRO A 79 -6.65 20.73 20.02
CA PRO A 79 -7.70 20.89 19.02
C PRO A 79 -8.56 19.63 18.92
N GLN A 80 -9.80 19.78 18.46
CA GLN A 80 -10.71 18.64 18.25
C GLN A 80 -10.42 17.86 16.95
N THR A 81 -9.40 18.26 16.22
CA THR A 81 -8.98 17.63 14.97
C THR A 81 -7.81 16.64 15.19
N ALA A 82 -7.47 15.88 14.14
CA ALA A 82 -6.33 14.97 14.16
C ALA A 82 -4.98 15.70 14.39
N GLN A 83 -4.92 17.02 14.26
CA GLN A 83 -3.74 17.84 14.58
C GLN A 83 -3.19 17.57 15.98
N LYS A 84 -4.03 17.25 16.96
CA LYS A 84 -3.56 16.96 18.32
C LYS A 84 -2.55 15.81 18.39
N PHE A 85 -2.51 14.93 17.38
CA PHE A 85 -1.56 13.83 17.26
C PHE A 85 -0.25 14.23 16.56
N GLU A 86 -0.14 15.48 16.08
CA GLU A 86 1.11 16.03 15.57
C GLU A 86 1.92 16.62 16.75
N PHE A 87 3.03 16.02 17.10
CA PHE A 87 3.76 16.46 18.30
C PHE A 87 4.96 17.37 18.02
N SER A 88 5.55 17.31 16.81
CA SER A 88 6.78 18.03 16.51
C SER A 88 6.83 18.54 15.08
N THR A 89 7.95 19.15 14.69
CA THR A 89 8.22 19.60 13.32
C THR A 89 8.16 18.41 12.37
N MET A 90 7.34 18.53 11.34
CA MET A 90 7.24 17.49 10.32
C MET A 90 8.36 17.62 9.28
N ALA A 91 8.64 16.53 8.58
CA ALA A 91 9.52 16.51 7.41
C ALA A 91 8.79 17.18 6.22
N PHE A 92 8.83 18.51 6.13
CA PHE A 92 8.07 19.29 5.13
C PHE A 92 8.35 18.86 3.70
N GLY A 93 9.61 18.54 3.35
CA GLY A 93 9.95 18.03 2.02
C GLY A 93 9.19 16.73 1.67
N CYS A 94 9.09 15.82 2.64
CA CYS A 94 8.32 14.57 2.48
C CYS A 94 6.81 14.84 2.39
N ALA A 95 6.28 15.78 3.18
CA ALA A 95 4.86 16.15 3.12
C ALA A 95 4.48 16.79 1.78
N ILE A 96 5.33 17.65 1.23
CA ILE A 96 5.16 18.23 -0.11
C ILE A 96 5.21 17.13 -1.19
N GLY A 97 6.17 16.22 -1.10
CA GLY A 97 6.28 15.08 -2.02
C GLY A 97 5.05 14.19 -1.97
N LEU A 98 4.55 13.84 -0.78
CA LEU A 98 3.31 13.07 -0.60
C LEU A 98 2.10 13.81 -1.18
N THR A 99 1.99 15.12 -0.96
CA THR A 99 0.91 15.94 -1.53
C THR A 99 0.91 15.87 -3.05
N LYS A 100 2.08 15.97 -3.68
CA LYS A 100 2.21 15.86 -5.15
C LYS A 100 1.83 14.47 -5.66
N ALA A 101 2.25 13.42 -4.95
CA ALA A 101 1.92 12.04 -5.29
C ALA A 101 0.39 11.79 -5.20
N ILE A 102 -0.25 12.20 -4.11
CA ILE A 102 -1.71 12.08 -3.94
C ILE A 102 -2.45 12.86 -5.04
N ASN A 103 -2.04 14.09 -5.33
CA ASN A 103 -2.67 14.89 -6.38
C ASN A 103 -2.52 14.25 -7.76
N PHE A 104 -1.37 13.61 -8.05
CA PHE A 104 -1.17 12.87 -9.28
C PHE A 104 -2.11 11.67 -9.37
N LEU A 105 -2.18 10.83 -8.33
CA LEU A 105 -3.06 9.66 -8.30
C LEU A 105 -4.54 10.06 -8.39
N ASN A 106 -4.96 11.13 -7.73
CA ASN A 106 -6.32 11.66 -7.82
C ASN A 106 -6.63 12.19 -9.23
N LYS A 107 -5.65 12.78 -9.94
CA LYS A 107 -5.82 13.24 -11.31
C LYS A 107 -5.97 12.07 -12.29
N VAL A 108 -5.26 10.97 -12.08
CA VAL A 108 -5.42 9.73 -12.84
C VAL A 108 -6.75 9.06 -12.50
N GLY A 109 -7.14 9.09 -11.23
CA GLY A 109 -8.30 8.41 -10.68
C GLY A 109 -7.92 7.08 -10.03
N VAL A 110 -8.12 6.95 -8.70
CA VAL A 110 -7.76 5.72 -7.97
C VAL A 110 -8.61 4.53 -8.42
N LYS A 111 -9.86 4.77 -8.85
CA LYS A 111 -10.73 3.72 -9.39
C LYS A 111 -10.20 3.19 -10.73
N GLU A 112 -9.78 4.06 -11.59
CA GLU A 112 -9.18 3.76 -12.89
C GLU A 112 -7.86 3.01 -12.71
N ILE A 113 -7.01 3.45 -11.78
CA ILE A 113 -5.78 2.76 -11.38
C ILE A 113 -6.09 1.34 -10.90
N PHE A 114 -7.09 1.17 -10.04
CA PHE A 114 -7.47 -0.15 -9.52
C PHE A 114 -7.94 -1.08 -10.66
N GLN A 115 -8.76 -0.58 -11.57
CA GLN A 115 -9.24 -1.36 -12.71
C GLN A 115 -8.09 -1.78 -13.63
N TYR A 116 -7.20 -0.86 -13.96
CA TYR A 116 -6.03 -1.12 -14.78
C TYR A 116 -5.07 -2.13 -14.13
N ASN A 117 -4.74 -1.94 -12.86
CA ASN A 117 -3.90 -2.87 -12.12
C ASN A 117 -4.51 -4.28 -12.06
N ARG A 118 -5.84 -4.39 -11.98
CA ARG A 118 -6.53 -5.68 -12.05
C ARG A 118 -6.42 -6.34 -13.41
N GLN A 119 -6.51 -5.57 -14.50
CA GLN A 119 -6.30 -6.11 -15.85
C GLN A 119 -4.89 -6.70 -16.00
N LEU A 120 -3.86 -6.00 -15.51
CA LEU A 120 -2.49 -6.53 -15.49
C LEU A 120 -2.39 -7.82 -14.65
N ALA A 121 -3.04 -7.85 -13.49
CA ALA A 121 -3.10 -9.03 -12.65
C ALA A 121 -3.82 -10.20 -13.32
N ASP A 122 -4.86 -9.96 -14.13
CA ASP A 122 -5.58 -10.99 -14.87
C ASP A 122 -4.69 -11.60 -15.98
N ILE A 123 -3.93 -10.79 -16.71
CA ILE A 123 -2.94 -11.26 -17.69
C ILE A 123 -1.91 -12.14 -16.97
N LEU A 124 -1.37 -11.66 -15.86
CA LEU A 124 -0.37 -12.38 -15.06
C LEU A 124 -0.92 -13.72 -14.53
N VAL A 125 -2.13 -13.75 -13.96
CA VAL A 125 -2.77 -14.97 -13.46
C VAL A 125 -2.98 -15.98 -14.60
N THR A 126 -3.43 -15.53 -15.76
CA THR A 126 -3.62 -16.37 -16.94
C THR A 126 -2.28 -16.96 -17.38
N GLY A 127 -1.25 -16.14 -17.50
CA GLY A 127 0.09 -16.58 -17.90
C GLY A 127 0.76 -17.52 -16.89
N LEU A 128 0.56 -17.31 -15.59
CA LEU A 128 1.07 -18.19 -14.54
C LEU A 128 0.36 -19.56 -14.56
N ARG A 129 -0.97 -19.56 -14.72
CA ARG A 129 -1.76 -20.81 -14.81
C ARG A 129 -1.41 -21.64 -16.02
N SER A 130 -1.14 -21.03 -17.17
CA SER A 130 -0.72 -21.75 -18.38
C SER A 130 0.66 -22.41 -18.24
N ARG A 131 1.37 -22.13 -17.16
CA ARG A 131 2.67 -22.69 -16.74
C ARG A 131 2.56 -23.59 -15.52
N ASP A 132 1.36 -24.02 -15.19
CA ASP A 132 1.05 -24.90 -14.05
C ASP A 132 1.39 -24.28 -12.67
N ALA A 133 1.47 -22.95 -12.59
CA ALA A 133 1.64 -22.29 -11.30
C ALA A 133 0.34 -22.35 -10.47
N VAL A 134 0.50 -22.61 -9.18
CA VAL A 134 -0.58 -22.57 -8.18
C VAL A 134 -0.75 -21.13 -7.68
N ILE A 135 -1.92 -20.55 -7.95
CA ILE A 135 -2.26 -19.19 -7.45
C ILE A 135 -2.81 -19.28 -6.04
N THR A 136 -2.23 -18.56 -5.10
CA THR A 136 -2.63 -18.57 -3.69
C THR A 136 -3.37 -17.30 -3.23
N SER A 137 -3.32 -16.23 -4.03
CA SER A 137 -4.12 -15.03 -3.75
C SER A 137 -5.59 -15.25 -4.14
N PRO A 138 -6.56 -14.61 -3.44
CA PRO A 138 -7.97 -14.66 -3.82
C PRO A 138 -8.18 -14.14 -5.24
N LEU A 139 -9.05 -14.80 -6.00
CA LEU A 139 -9.39 -14.41 -7.37
C LEU A 139 -10.84 -13.98 -7.53
N ASP A 140 -11.66 -14.12 -6.49
CA ASP A 140 -13.03 -13.63 -6.49
C ASP A 140 -13.07 -12.09 -6.41
N ASP A 141 -14.04 -11.48 -7.06
CA ASP A 141 -14.11 -10.02 -7.22
C ASP A 141 -14.20 -9.24 -5.91
N LYS A 142 -14.69 -9.84 -4.85
CA LYS A 142 -14.92 -9.17 -3.56
C LYS A 142 -13.66 -9.12 -2.70
N ASN A 143 -12.78 -10.12 -2.84
CA ASN A 143 -11.65 -10.32 -1.93
C ASN A 143 -10.28 -10.13 -2.60
N ARG A 144 -10.25 -9.89 -3.92
CA ARG A 144 -8.98 -9.75 -4.65
C ARG A 144 -8.50 -8.31 -4.74
N SER A 145 -7.19 -8.16 -4.76
CA SER A 145 -6.49 -6.95 -5.19
C SER A 145 -5.77 -7.21 -6.53
N SER A 146 -4.89 -6.31 -6.94
CA SER A 146 -3.95 -6.53 -8.04
C SER A 146 -2.69 -7.29 -7.63
N ILE A 147 -2.52 -7.59 -6.34
CA ILE A 147 -1.39 -8.40 -5.86
C ILE A 147 -1.70 -9.86 -6.16
N VAL A 148 -0.77 -10.53 -6.86
CA VAL A 148 -0.84 -11.95 -7.20
C VAL A 148 0.26 -12.70 -6.47
N THR A 149 -0.10 -13.80 -5.80
CA THR A 149 0.85 -14.72 -5.19
C THR A 149 0.71 -16.09 -5.84
N ALA A 150 1.85 -16.67 -6.20
CA ALA A 150 1.90 -17.97 -6.87
C ALA A 150 3.18 -18.73 -6.53
N TYR A 151 3.14 -20.05 -6.68
CA TYR A 151 4.30 -20.92 -6.61
C TYR A 151 4.20 -22.03 -7.66
N PHE A 152 5.31 -22.68 -7.94
CA PHE A 152 5.37 -23.89 -8.76
C PHE A 152 5.63 -25.10 -7.86
N GLU A 153 4.94 -26.20 -8.09
CA GLU A 153 5.21 -27.44 -7.38
C GLU A 153 6.62 -27.95 -7.72
N ASN A 154 7.33 -28.42 -6.71
CA ASN A 154 8.70 -28.96 -6.83
C ASN A 154 9.79 -27.97 -7.29
N ILE A 155 9.50 -26.66 -7.35
CA ILE A 155 10.49 -25.62 -7.68
C ILE A 155 10.58 -24.62 -6.52
N ASP A 156 11.80 -24.35 -6.05
CA ASP A 156 11.97 -23.31 -5.03
C ASP A 156 11.75 -21.91 -5.64
N SER A 157 10.70 -21.24 -5.20
CA SER A 157 10.39 -19.87 -5.63
C SER A 157 11.55 -18.89 -5.42
N LYS A 158 12.47 -19.14 -4.49
CA LYS A 158 13.63 -18.27 -4.26
C LYS A 158 14.63 -18.34 -5.42
N GLU A 159 14.77 -19.49 -6.05
CA GLU A 159 15.62 -19.66 -7.23
C GLU A 159 15.06 -18.87 -8.41
N ILE A 160 13.74 -18.99 -8.68
CA ILE A 160 13.07 -18.20 -9.72
C ILE A 160 13.21 -16.70 -9.41
N ILE A 161 12.97 -16.25 -8.17
CA ILE A 161 13.11 -14.85 -7.77
C ILE A 161 14.54 -14.34 -8.02
N THR A 162 15.55 -15.16 -7.75
CA THR A 162 16.95 -14.82 -7.99
C THR A 162 17.23 -14.59 -9.47
N CYS A 163 16.74 -15.49 -10.33
CA CYS A 163 16.86 -15.35 -11.79
C CYS A 163 16.11 -14.12 -12.32
N LEU A 164 14.87 -13.92 -11.87
CA LEU A 164 14.07 -12.75 -12.22
C LEU A 164 14.77 -11.44 -11.85
N LYS A 165 15.41 -11.39 -10.66
CA LYS A 165 16.17 -10.21 -10.22
C LYS A 165 17.35 -9.91 -11.15
N VAL A 166 18.04 -10.93 -11.67
CA VAL A 166 19.12 -10.75 -12.67
C VAL A 166 18.56 -10.13 -13.96
N ALA A 167 17.36 -10.54 -14.37
CA ALA A 167 16.63 -9.99 -15.51
C ALA A 167 15.95 -8.62 -15.22
N GLN A 168 16.22 -8.01 -14.05
CA GLN A 168 15.62 -6.73 -13.60
C GLN A 168 14.08 -6.82 -13.39
N VAL A 169 13.55 -8.03 -13.15
CA VAL A 169 12.16 -8.25 -12.75
C VAL A 169 12.12 -8.41 -11.23
N PHE A 170 11.52 -7.44 -10.54
CA PHE A 170 11.51 -7.38 -9.07
C PHE A 170 10.20 -7.94 -8.52
N VAL A 171 10.27 -9.12 -7.92
CA VAL A 171 9.19 -9.77 -7.19
C VAL A 171 9.61 -10.06 -5.75
N SER A 172 8.66 -10.30 -4.86
CA SER A 172 8.95 -10.53 -3.44
C SER A 172 8.63 -11.97 -3.04
N SER A 173 9.45 -12.57 -2.17
CA SER A 173 9.11 -13.84 -1.53
C SER A 173 8.01 -13.65 -0.47
N ARG A 174 7.09 -14.61 -0.39
CA ARG A 174 6.08 -14.75 0.65
C ARG A 174 5.92 -16.21 1.05
N GLY A 175 6.64 -16.63 2.09
CA GLY A 175 6.76 -18.05 2.42
C GLY A 175 7.39 -18.81 1.26
N SER A 176 6.68 -19.84 0.77
CA SER A 176 7.08 -20.62 -0.41
C SER A 176 6.62 -20.01 -1.74
N ALA A 177 5.91 -18.88 -1.74
CA ALA A 177 5.35 -18.28 -2.95
C ALA A 177 6.10 -16.99 -3.36
N MET A 178 6.01 -16.68 -4.64
CA MET A 178 6.36 -15.39 -5.24
C MET A 178 5.18 -14.44 -5.16
N ARG A 179 5.41 -13.18 -4.85
CA ARG A 179 4.40 -12.12 -4.88
C ARG A 179 4.73 -11.09 -5.94
N PHE A 180 3.82 -10.94 -6.86
CA PHE A 180 3.82 -9.94 -7.92
C PHE A 180 2.90 -8.78 -7.53
N SER A 181 3.29 -7.57 -7.86
CA SER A 181 2.57 -6.35 -7.45
C SER A 181 2.59 -5.31 -8.59
N PRO A 182 1.95 -5.60 -9.74
CA PRO A 182 1.88 -4.65 -10.85
C PRO A 182 1.13 -3.38 -10.45
N HIS A 183 1.61 -2.24 -10.95
CA HIS A 183 1.02 -0.95 -10.65
C HIS A 183 0.87 -0.12 -11.94
N LEU A 184 0.27 1.07 -11.83
CA LEU A 184 -0.13 1.95 -12.94
C LEU A 184 1.00 2.27 -13.94
N TYR A 185 2.25 2.08 -13.57
CA TYR A 185 3.42 2.32 -14.43
C TYR A 185 3.90 1.05 -15.16
N ASN A 186 3.33 -0.11 -14.87
CA ASN A 186 3.62 -1.33 -15.62
C ASN A 186 2.69 -1.46 -16.84
N THR A 187 3.12 -2.22 -17.82
CA THR A 187 2.39 -2.50 -19.06
C THR A 187 2.13 -4.00 -19.21
N GLY A 188 1.30 -4.38 -20.20
CA GLY A 188 1.14 -5.78 -20.57
C GLY A 188 2.46 -6.41 -21.02
N GLU A 189 3.30 -5.66 -21.74
CA GLU A 189 4.63 -6.11 -22.19
C GLU A 189 5.56 -6.41 -21.00
N ASP A 190 5.49 -5.65 -19.91
CA ASP A 190 6.25 -5.96 -18.68
C ASP A 190 5.81 -7.30 -18.08
N ILE A 191 4.49 -7.60 -18.13
CA ILE A 191 3.96 -8.88 -17.64
C ILE A 191 4.42 -10.03 -18.54
N ASP A 192 4.33 -9.88 -19.86
CA ASP A 192 4.78 -10.87 -20.83
C ASP A 192 6.29 -11.14 -20.67
N PHE A 193 7.09 -10.11 -20.50
CA PHE A 193 8.52 -10.22 -20.22
C PHE A 193 8.79 -11.01 -18.92
N ALA A 194 8.09 -10.66 -17.84
CA ALA A 194 8.23 -11.37 -16.58
C ALA A 194 7.87 -12.86 -16.69
N LEU A 195 6.83 -13.18 -17.45
CA LEU A 195 6.41 -14.58 -17.71
C LEU A 195 7.45 -15.33 -18.54
N ALA A 196 8.03 -14.70 -19.56
CA ALA A 196 9.11 -15.30 -20.37
C ALA A 196 10.37 -15.56 -19.52
N GLU A 197 10.70 -14.65 -18.61
CA GLU A 197 11.84 -14.84 -17.70
C GLU A 197 11.59 -15.92 -16.65
N ILE A 198 10.33 -16.18 -16.27
CA ILE A 198 9.98 -17.36 -15.46
C ILE A 198 10.25 -18.65 -16.26
N ASP A 199 9.83 -18.73 -17.54
CA ASP A 199 10.12 -19.88 -18.40
C ASP A 199 11.64 -20.12 -18.52
N ASN A 200 12.40 -19.06 -18.77
CA ASN A 200 13.87 -19.12 -18.85
C ASN A 200 14.50 -19.59 -17.53
N SER A 201 13.91 -19.24 -16.39
CA SER A 201 14.39 -19.65 -15.08
C SER A 201 14.15 -21.14 -14.84
N ILE A 202 12.94 -21.61 -15.13
CA ILE A 202 12.54 -23.02 -14.96
C ILE A 202 13.36 -23.94 -15.88
N MET A 203 13.65 -23.53 -17.12
CA MET A 203 14.46 -24.31 -18.06
C MET A 203 15.93 -24.47 -17.64
N LYS A 204 16.42 -23.64 -16.71
CA LYS A 204 17.80 -23.67 -16.21
C LYS A 204 17.97 -24.49 -14.93
N MET A 205 16.87 -24.95 -14.33
CA MET A 205 16.83 -25.74 -13.10
C MET A 205 16.76 -27.24 -13.42
#